data_8efbb26b1696f7431dd03bce30dc9056
#
_entry.id   8efbb26b1696f7431dd03bce30dc9056
#
_cell.length_a   1.000
_cell.length_b   1.000
_cell.length_c   1.000
_cell.angle_alpha   90.00
_cell.angle_beta   90.00
_cell.angle_gamma   90.00
#
_symmetry.space_group_name_H-M   'P 1'
#
loop_
_entity.id
_entity.type
_entity.pdbx_description
1 polymer ?
#
loop_
_entity_poly.entity_id
_entity_poly.type
_entity_poly.pdbx_seq_one_letter_code
_entity_poly.pdbx_strand_id
1 'polypeptide(L)'
;PTQADSAREASTEFKNFLAPIRARVAVKALQAGSDILLNTKDAAAVVDGIKAAVKDGSLTSAQIDQSVLRILKWKQKRGVLKTEPIDPASVKAKLGTAASRDVASQIARNSVTLLRNDANKAPLDATKGSRVLVAGSSWANPELLPEPLKAAGFSVVFTRDPDAKEDPSDSEISAWVRQAANVDTVIFASYAPGAQQFKAIDALVATGKQVIVINTSLPYPLARYSGGGAGPQ
;
A
#
# COMPACT_ATOMS: atom_id res chain seq x y z
N PRO A 1 2.51 29.82 -28.12
CA PRO A 1 1.94 28.84 -27.20
C PRO A 1 2.38 29.16 -25.78
N THR A 2 1.43 29.21 -24.85
CA THR A 2 1.74 29.39 -23.43
C THR A 2 2.37 28.12 -22.88
N GLN A 3 3.07 28.19 -21.73
CA GLN A 3 3.63 27.03 -21.06
C GLN A 3 2.54 25.96 -20.72
N ALA A 4 1.30 26.45 -20.53
CA ALA A 4 0.12 25.60 -20.34
C ALA A 4 -0.31 24.87 -21.62
N ASP A 5 -0.19 25.49 -22.79
CA ASP A 5 -0.50 24.87 -24.08
C ASP A 5 0.51 23.77 -24.42
N SER A 6 1.80 24.03 -24.20
CA SER A 6 2.86 23.03 -24.41
C SER A 6 2.74 21.81 -23.46
N ALA A 7 2.34 22.05 -22.21
CA ALA A 7 2.06 20.96 -21.26
C ALA A 7 0.82 20.14 -21.65
N ARG A 8 -0.20 20.77 -22.21
CA ARG A 8 -1.41 20.10 -22.74
C ARG A 8 -1.09 19.26 -23.98
N GLU A 9 -0.30 19.78 -24.90
CA GLU A 9 0.14 19.07 -26.10
C GLU A 9 0.97 17.82 -25.73
N ALA A 10 2.00 17.98 -24.90
CA ALA A 10 2.81 16.87 -24.40
C ALA A 10 1.98 15.82 -23.65
N SER A 11 0.96 16.23 -22.88
CA SER A 11 0.03 15.31 -22.22
C SER A 11 -0.85 14.54 -23.21
N THR A 12 -1.24 15.19 -24.32
CA THR A 12 -2.05 14.57 -25.37
C THR A 12 -1.22 13.58 -26.21
N GLU A 13 0.00 13.96 -26.59
CA GLU A 13 0.93 13.07 -27.29
C GLU A 13 1.26 11.82 -26.46
N PHE A 14 1.51 12.00 -25.16
CA PHE A 14 1.77 10.87 -24.26
C PHE A 14 0.56 9.95 -24.12
N LYS A 15 -0.66 10.49 -24.05
CA LYS A 15 -1.89 9.68 -24.06
C LYS A 15 -2.03 8.89 -25.35
N ASN A 16 -1.82 9.53 -26.52
CA ASN A 16 -1.89 8.90 -27.82
C ASN A 16 -0.84 7.80 -27.99
N PHE A 17 0.38 8.01 -27.47
CA PHE A 17 1.43 6.98 -27.44
C PHE A 17 1.03 5.76 -26.60
N LEU A 18 0.38 5.98 -25.44
CA LEU A 18 0.00 4.90 -24.53
C LEU A 18 -1.29 4.16 -24.93
N ALA A 19 -2.18 4.78 -25.72
CA ALA A 19 -3.48 4.21 -26.08
C ALA A 19 -3.35 2.82 -26.74
N PRO A 20 -2.52 2.60 -27.78
CA PRO A 20 -2.37 1.28 -28.41
C PRO A 20 -1.73 0.25 -27.48
N ILE A 21 -0.86 0.66 -26.55
CA ILE A 21 -0.26 -0.24 -25.57
C ILE A 21 -1.33 -0.73 -24.61
N ARG A 22 -2.17 0.16 -24.09
CA ARG A 22 -3.28 -0.16 -23.18
C ARG A 22 -4.30 -1.09 -23.85
N ALA A 23 -4.67 -0.80 -25.08
CA ALA A 23 -5.56 -1.63 -25.88
C ALA A 23 -5.00 -3.06 -26.02
N ARG A 24 -3.72 -3.20 -26.40
CA ARG A 24 -3.07 -4.50 -26.54
C ARG A 24 -2.97 -5.29 -25.21
N VAL A 25 -2.68 -4.61 -24.10
CA VAL A 25 -2.68 -5.24 -22.77
C VAL A 25 -4.06 -5.74 -22.40
N ALA A 26 -5.11 -4.96 -22.67
CA ALA A 26 -6.50 -5.33 -22.41
C ALA A 26 -6.91 -6.57 -23.23
N VAL A 27 -6.60 -6.60 -24.52
CA VAL A 27 -6.87 -7.76 -25.39
C VAL A 27 -6.16 -9.01 -24.85
N LYS A 28 -4.88 -8.91 -24.48
CA LYS A 28 -4.14 -10.04 -23.89
C LYS A 28 -4.72 -10.52 -22.58
N ALA A 29 -5.20 -9.63 -21.73
CA ALA A 29 -5.86 -10.00 -20.48
C ALA A 29 -7.16 -10.80 -20.73
N LEU A 30 -7.98 -10.38 -21.70
CA LEU A 30 -9.18 -11.11 -22.11
C LEU A 30 -8.84 -12.47 -22.75
N GLN A 31 -7.81 -12.54 -23.57
CA GLN A 31 -7.31 -13.80 -24.15
C GLN A 31 -6.82 -14.77 -23.04
N ALA A 32 -6.25 -14.23 -21.97
CA ALA A 32 -5.82 -15.00 -20.80
C ALA A 32 -6.97 -15.39 -19.83
N GLY A 33 -8.22 -15.02 -20.17
CA GLY A 33 -9.41 -15.43 -19.41
C GLY A 33 -9.92 -14.42 -18.37
N SER A 34 -9.42 -13.19 -18.37
CA SER A 34 -10.00 -12.12 -17.54
C SER A 34 -11.39 -11.75 -18.04
N ASP A 35 -12.37 -11.65 -17.17
CA ASP A 35 -13.73 -11.25 -17.51
C ASP A 35 -13.97 -9.76 -17.35
N ILE A 36 -13.20 -9.11 -16.48
CA ILE A 36 -13.32 -7.68 -16.15
C ILE A 36 -11.94 -7.04 -16.18
N LEU A 37 -11.84 -5.88 -16.82
CA LEU A 37 -10.64 -5.07 -16.85
C LEU A 37 -10.79 -3.92 -15.84
N LEU A 38 -10.00 -3.95 -14.78
CA LEU A 38 -10.06 -2.97 -13.70
C LEU A 38 -9.08 -1.80 -13.95
N ASN A 39 -9.50 -0.59 -13.57
CA ASN A 39 -8.66 0.61 -13.57
C ASN A 39 -8.03 0.95 -14.94
N THR A 40 -8.81 0.84 -16.00
CA THR A 40 -8.38 1.27 -17.32
C THR A 40 -8.38 2.80 -17.41
N LYS A 41 -7.19 3.42 -17.52
CA LYS A 41 -7.06 4.89 -17.58
C LYS A 41 -7.61 5.51 -18.87
N ASP A 42 -7.84 4.70 -19.90
CA ASP A 42 -8.38 5.10 -21.20
C ASP A 42 -9.36 4.03 -21.69
N ALA A 43 -10.57 4.10 -21.20
CA ALA A 43 -11.60 3.12 -21.53
C ALA A 43 -11.98 3.13 -23.01
N ALA A 44 -11.95 4.29 -23.67
CA ALA A 44 -12.29 4.41 -25.10
C ALA A 44 -11.27 3.64 -25.96
N ALA A 45 -9.97 3.89 -25.77
CA ALA A 45 -8.92 3.17 -26.50
C ALA A 45 -8.95 1.66 -26.24
N VAL A 46 -9.28 1.25 -25.01
CA VAL A 46 -9.43 -0.18 -24.68
C VAL A 46 -10.61 -0.80 -25.42
N VAL A 47 -11.77 -0.16 -25.43
CA VAL A 47 -12.96 -0.64 -26.17
C VAL A 47 -12.69 -0.73 -27.66
N ASP A 48 -12.05 0.27 -28.25
CA ASP A 48 -11.71 0.26 -29.67
C ASP A 48 -10.69 -0.84 -30.00
N GLY A 49 -9.71 -1.06 -29.14
CA GLY A 49 -8.78 -2.18 -29.29
C GLY A 49 -9.46 -3.56 -29.21
N ILE A 50 -10.42 -3.74 -28.30
CA ILE A 50 -11.20 -4.98 -28.21
C ILE A 50 -12.06 -5.19 -29.45
N LYS A 51 -12.74 -4.12 -29.94
CA LYS A 51 -13.50 -4.20 -31.19
C LYS A 51 -12.63 -4.58 -32.41
N ALA A 52 -11.43 -4.01 -32.50
CA ALA A 52 -10.46 -4.36 -33.54
C ALA A 52 -10.03 -5.82 -33.42
N ALA A 53 -9.75 -6.32 -32.22
CA ALA A 53 -9.37 -7.69 -31.94
C ALA A 53 -10.50 -8.70 -32.27
N VAL A 54 -11.76 -8.32 -32.09
CA VAL A 54 -12.90 -9.13 -32.55
C VAL A 54 -13.01 -9.13 -34.07
N LYS A 55 -12.76 -7.99 -34.70
CA LYS A 55 -12.81 -7.86 -36.17
C LYS A 55 -11.69 -8.65 -36.85
N ASP A 56 -10.49 -8.69 -36.32
CA ASP A 56 -9.36 -9.44 -36.89
C ASP A 56 -9.31 -10.91 -36.42
N GLY A 57 -10.23 -11.35 -35.56
CA GLY A 57 -10.36 -12.72 -35.10
C GLY A 57 -9.41 -13.10 -33.94
N SER A 58 -8.59 -12.19 -33.43
CA SER A 58 -7.71 -12.45 -32.29
C SER A 58 -8.46 -12.59 -30.96
N LEU A 59 -9.70 -12.06 -30.88
CA LEU A 59 -10.74 -12.39 -29.91
C LEU A 59 -12.00 -12.86 -30.66
N THR A 60 -12.75 -13.79 -30.08
CA THR A 60 -14.03 -14.22 -30.66
C THR A 60 -15.19 -13.57 -29.90
N SER A 61 -16.31 -13.31 -30.59
CA SER A 61 -17.54 -12.87 -29.95
C SER A 61 -17.99 -13.86 -28.87
N ALA A 62 -17.82 -15.15 -29.09
CA ALA A 62 -18.16 -16.19 -28.15
C ALA A 62 -17.36 -16.06 -26.81
N GLN A 63 -16.10 -15.69 -26.87
CA GLN A 63 -15.30 -15.42 -25.66
C GLN A 63 -15.87 -14.22 -24.88
N ILE A 64 -16.21 -13.14 -25.58
CA ILE A 64 -16.83 -11.95 -24.95
C ILE A 64 -18.19 -12.32 -24.34
N ASP A 65 -19.03 -13.05 -25.08
CA ASP A 65 -20.35 -13.47 -24.58
C ASP A 65 -20.26 -14.35 -23.34
N GLN A 66 -19.30 -15.27 -23.29
CA GLN A 66 -19.05 -16.08 -22.09
C GLN A 66 -18.61 -15.25 -20.88
N SER A 67 -17.74 -14.26 -21.07
CA SER A 67 -17.33 -13.33 -20.02
C SER A 67 -18.52 -12.53 -19.51
N VAL A 68 -19.33 -11.97 -20.41
CA VAL A 68 -20.55 -11.23 -20.07
C VAL A 68 -21.54 -12.14 -19.31
N LEU A 69 -21.72 -13.37 -19.75
CA LEU A 69 -22.62 -14.33 -19.11
C LEU A 69 -22.17 -14.65 -17.67
N ARG A 70 -20.86 -14.83 -17.44
CA ARG A 70 -20.31 -15.02 -16.09
C ARG A 70 -20.59 -13.82 -15.20
N ILE A 71 -20.35 -12.60 -15.70
CA ILE A 71 -20.64 -11.36 -15.00
C ILE A 71 -22.13 -11.25 -14.63
N LEU A 72 -23.03 -11.50 -15.60
CA LEU A 72 -24.46 -11.42 -15.40
C LEU A 72 -24.97 -12.46 -14.39
N LYS A 73 -24.48 -13.70 -14.46
CA LYS A 73 -24.78 -14.74 -13.45
C LYS A 73 -24.36 -14.33 -12.05
N TRP A 74 -23.18 -13.70 -11.91
CA TRP A 74 -22.74 -13.18 -10.62
C TRP A 74 -23.62 -12.03 -10.13
N LYS A 75 -23.98 -11.09 -10.97
CA LYS A 75 -24.90 -9.99 -10.65
C LYS A 75 -26.26 -10.54 -10.22
N GLN A 76 -26.80 -11.52 -10.93
CA GLN A 76 -28.06 -12.18 -10.55
C GLN A 76 -27.94 -12.86 -9.18
N LYS A 77 -26.88 -13.66 -8.97
CA LYS A 77 -26.65 -14.36 -7.70
C LYS A 77 -26.52 -13.41 -6.51
N ARG A 78 -25.99 -12.20 -6.73
CA ARG A 78 -25.83 -11.16 -5.70
C ARG A 78 -27.03 -10.24 -5.57
N GLY A 79 -28.09 -10.44 -6.36
CA GLY A 79 -29.29 -9.61 -6.34
C GLY A 79 -29.10 -8.21 -6.96
N VAL A 80 -27.94 -7.93 -7.58
CA VAL A 80 -27.60 -6.58 -8.09
C VAL A 80 -28.50 -6.16 -9.27
N LEU A 81 -29.16 -7.11 -9.94
CA LEU A 81 -30.08 -6.82 -11.05
C LEU A 81 -31.47 -6.36 -10.57
N LYS A 82 -31.76 -6.52 -9.27
CA LYS A 82 -32.99 -6.09 -8.62
C LYS A 82 -32.63 -5.46 -7.28
N THR A 83 -32.01 -4.28 -7.34
CA THR A 83 -31.60 -3.56 -6.12
C THR A 83 -32.78 -2.72 -5.60
N GLU A 84 -33.20 -3.03 -4.38
CA GLU A 84 -34.04 -2.12 -3.60
C GLU A 84 -33.15 -1.05 -2.93
N PRO A 85 -33.67 0.15 -2.72
CA PRO A 85 -32.95 1.17 -1.97
C PRO A 85 -32.55 0.65 -0.59
N ILE A 86 -31.30 0.89 -0.21
CA ILE A 86 -30.81 0.48 1.13
C ILE A 86 -31.41 1.46 2.16
N ASP A 87 -32.08 0.93 3.17
CA ASP A 87 -32.50 1.71 4.33
C ASP A 87 -31.27 2.14 5.14
N PRO A 88 -30.95 3.47 5.22
CA PRO A 88 -29.79 3.97 5.96
C PRO A 88 -29.79 3.54 7.43
N ALA A 89 -30.94 3.38 8.07
CA ALA A 89 -31.02 2.95 9.46
C ALA A 89 -30.50 1.52 9.66
N SER A 90 -30.69 0.65 8.67
CA SER A 90 -30.20 -0.73 8.71
C SER A 90 -28.69 -0.86 8.54
N VAL A 91 -28.00 0.17 8.01
CA VAL A 91 -26.56 0.12 7.72
C VAL A 91 -25.75 -0.01 9.00
N LYS A 92 -26.06 0.78 10.03
CA LYS A 92 -25.36 0.74 11.33
C LYS A 92 -25.39 -0.64 11.99
N ALA A 93 -26.48 -1.39 11.83
CA ALA A 93 -26.63 -2.72 12.39
C ALA A 93 -25.83 -3.79 11.62
N LYS A 94 -25.53 -3.53 10.35
CA LYS A 94 -24.87 -4.49 9.45
C LYS A 94 -23.37 -4.24 9.27
N LEU A 95 -22.90 -3.00 9.48
CA LEU A 95 -21.51 -2.62 9.31
C LEU A 95 -20.79 -2.54 10.66
N GLY A 96 -19.53 -2.93 10.68
CA GLY A 96 -18.67 -2.81 11.85
C GLY A 96 -19.21 -3.56 13.08
N THR A 97 -19.86 -4.71 12.88
CA THR A 97 -20.31 -5.55 13.99
C THR A 97 -19.14 -6.06 14.83
N ALA A 98 -19.37 -6.43 16.07
CA ALA A 98 -18.35 -7.02 16.94
C ALA A 98 -17.67 -8.22 16.23
N ALA A 99 -18.46 -9.13 15.68
CA ALA A 99 -17.95 -10.29 14.96
C ALA A 99 -17.04 -9.90 13.75
N SER A 100 -17.43 -8.88 12.98
CA SER A 100 -16.60 -8.40 11.86
C SER A 100 -15.30 -7.78 12.34
N ARG A 101 -15.32 -7.03 13.46
CA ARG A 101 -14.11 -6.47 14.07
C ARG A 101 -13.20 -7.55 14.65
N ASP A 102 -13.75 -8.59 15.25
CA ASP A 102 -12.98 -9.73 15.77
C ASP A 102 -12.25 -10.46 14.65
N VAL A 103 -12.94 -10.73 13.53
CA VAL A 103 -12.31 -11.33 12.33
C VAL A 103 -11.20 -10.43 11.78
N ALA A 104 -11.44 -9.12 11.65
CA ALA A 104 -10.42 -8.18 11.20
C ALA A 104 -9.20 -8.16 12.14
N SER A 105 -9.42 -8.18 13.46
CA SER A 105 -8.36 -8.25 14.46
C SER A 105 -7.58 -9.57 14.40
N GLN A 106 -8.25 -10.69 14.15
CA GLN A 106 -7.58 -11.98 13.96
C GLN A 106 -6.72 -11.99 12.70
N ILE A 107 -7.25 -11.48 11.58
CA ILE A 107 -6.49 -11.34 10.34
C ILE A 107 -5.26 -10.47 10.58
N ALA A 108 -5.40 -9.31 11.22
CA ALA A 108 -4.29 -8.40 11.49
C ALA A 108 -3.21 -9.09 12.35
N ARG A 109 -3.58 -9.77 13.42
CA ARG A 109 -2.62 -10.51 14.26
C ARG A 109 -1.90 -11.63 13.52
N ASN A 110 -2.63 -12.39 12.72
CA ASN A 110 -2.08 -13.53 11.99
C ASN A 110 -1.25 -13.11 10.76
N SER A 111 -1.40 -11.88 10.28
CA SER A 111 -0.63 -11.35 9.15
C SER A 111 0.75 -10.82 9.55
N VAL A 112 0.99 -10.59 10.85
CA VAL A 112 2.31 -10.14 11.31
C VAL A 112 3.34 -11.23 11.08
N THR A 113 4.35 -10.93 10.26
CA THR A 113 5.42 -11.86 9.91
C THR A 113 6.75 -11.32 10.42
N LEU A 114 7.41 -12.06 11.29
CA LEU A 114 8.74 -11.71 11.77
C LEU A 114 9.77 -12.15 10.72
N LEU A 115 10.38 -11.18 10.04
CA LEU A 115 11.37 -11.44 9.00
C LEU A 115 12.78 -11.61 9.57
N ARG A 116 13.11 -10.87 10.62
CA ARG A 116 14.41 -10.86 11.26
C ARG A 116 14.30 -10.49 12.73
N ASN A 117 15.02 -11.23 13.60
CA ASN A 117 15.16 -10.92 15.03
C ASN A 117 16.42 -11.61 15.59
N ASP A 118 17.59 -11.30 15.02
CA ASP A 118 18.84 -12.06 15.25
C ASP A 118 19.34 -12.02 16.69
N ALA A 119 19.02 -10.97 17.43
CA ALA A 119 19.47 -10.80 18.81
C ALA A 119 18.33 -10.88 19.83
N ASN A 120 17.18 -11.46 19.44
CA ASN A 120 15.97 -11.51 20.28
C ASN A 120 15.56 -10.14 20.84
N LYS A 121 15.66 -9.09 19.99
CA LYS A 121 15.35 -7.71 20.35
C LYS A 121 13.84 -7.44 20.41
N ALA A 122 13.05 -8.26 19.76
CA ALA A 122 11.60 -8.29 19.88
C ALA A 122 11.20 -9.60 20.62
N PRO A 123 10.18 -9.56 21.50
CA PRO A 123 9.37 -8.40 21.89
C PRO A 123 10.14 -7.38 22.72
N LEU A 124 9.71 -6.11 22.64
CA LEU A 124 10.24 -5.05 23.47
C LEU A 124 9.78 -5.20 24.92
N ASP A 125 10.66 -4.91 25.87
CA ASP A 125 10.36 -4.98 27.31
C ASP A 125 10.05 -3.58 27.85
N ALA A 126 8.78 -3.31 28.10
CA ALA A 126 8.31 -2.03 28.64
C ALA A 126 8.65 -1.83 30.13
N THR A 127 8.96 -2.91 30.87
CA THR A 127 9.25 -2.83 32.31
C THR A 127 10.55 -2.08 32.60
N LYS A 128 11.42 -1.92 31.61
CA LYS A 128 12.68 -1.16 31.72
C LYS A 128 12.54 0.34 31.50
N GLY A 129 11.30 0.86 31.41
CA GLY A 129 11.05 2.27 31.18
C GLY A 129 11.57 2.78 29.84
N SER A 130 11.65 1.91 28.87
CA SER A 130 12.25 2.17 27.56
C SER A 130 11.58 3.34 26.82
N ARG A 131 12.40 4.24 26.33
CA ARG A 131 11.96 5.35 25.48
C ARG A 131 12.04 4.93 24.02
N VAL A 132 10.97 5.17 23.30
CA VAL A 132 10.83 4.76 21.90
C VAL A 132 10.62 6.00 21.01
N LEU A 133 11.43 6.14 19.97
CA LEU A 133 11.16 7.07 18.88
C LEU A 133 10.33 6.33 17.81
N VAL A 134 9.21 6.90 17.45
CA VAL A 134 8.43 6.46 16.26
C VAL A 134 8.73 7.41 15.11
N ALA A 135 9.14 6.86 13.98
CA ALA A 135 9.45 7.57 12.74
C ALA A 135 8.92 6.77 11.55
N GLY A 136 8.92 7.33 10.36
CA GLY A 136 8.59 6.57 9.15
C GLY A 136 7.87 7.34 8.07
N SER A 137 7.50 6.62 7.02
CA SER A 137 6.70 7.11 5.89
C SER A 137 5.28 7.44 6.32
N SER A 138 4.73 8.56 5.85
CA SER A 138 3.33 8.94 6.11
C SER A 138 2.33 7.88 5.60
N TRP A 139 2.68 7.14 4.57
CA TRP A 139 1.84 6.05 4.02
C TRP A 139 1.81 4.80 4.90
N ALA A 140 2.78 4.64 5.79
CA ALA A 140 2.79 3.58 6.78
C ALA A 140 1.94 3.90 8.03
N ASN A 141 1.36 5.10 8.10
CA ASN A 141 0.56 5.61 9.22
C ASN A 141 1.28 5.48 10.59
N PRO A 142 2.50 6.02 10.74
CA PRO A 142 3.26 5.91 11.99
C PRO A 142 2.52 6.52 13.20
N GLU A 143 1.60 7.45 12.97
CA GLU A 143 0.75 8.07 14.00
C GLU A 143 -0.18 7.10 14.72
N LEU A 144 -0.37 5.91 14.22
CA LEU A 144 -1.18 4.86 14.89
C LEU A 144 -0.39 4.10 15.96
N LEU A 145 0.94 4.23 16.01
CA LEU A 145 1.80 3.48 16.93
C LEU A 145 1.95 4.10 18.34
N PRO A 146 1.95 5.44 18.54
CA PRO A 146 2.18 6.04 19.83
C PRO A 146 1.21 5.58 20.93
N GLU A 147 -0.08 5.54 20.67
CA GLU A 147 -1.06 5.19 21.70
C GLU A 147 -0.99 3.72 22.17
N PRO A 148 -0.90 2.71 21.27
CA PRO A 148 -0.65 1.34 21.71
C PRO A 148 0.67 1.16 22.47
N LEU A 149 1.74 1.85 22.08
CA LEU A 149 3.03 1.77 22.78
C LEU A 149 2.96 2.39 24.16
N LYS A 150 2.34 3.55 24.32
CA LYS A 150 2.10 4.16 25.64
C LYS A 150 1.25 3.26 26.53
N ALA A 151 0.18 2.69 25.99
CA ALA A 151 -0.67 1.75 26.72
C ALA A 151 0.10 0.49 27.16
N ALA A 152 1.15 0.09 26.43
CA ALA A 152 2.06 -0.98 26.81
C ALA A 152 3.16 -0.55 27.79
N GLY A 153 3.20 0.72 28.21
CA GLY A 153 4.15 1.22 29.24
C GLY A 153 5.41 1.91 28.69
N PHE A 154 5.50 2.15 27.37
CA PHE A 154 6.64 2.86 26.79
C PHE A 154 6.50 4.38 26.87
N SER A 155 7.65 5.07 27.03
CA SER A 155 7.72 6.52 26.81
C SER A 155 7.98 6.79 25.32
N VAL A 156 7.01 7.42 24.64
CA VAL A 156 7.04 7.56 23.18
C VAL A 156 7.37 8.97 22.75
N VAL A 157 8.37 9.11 21.89
CA VAL A 157 8.69 10.33 21.13
C VAL A 157 8.14 10.16 19.73
N PHE A 158 7.23 11.03 19.34
CA PHE A 158 6.69 11.07 17.98
C PHE A 158 6.36 12.52 17.63
N THR A 159 6.87 12.97 16.51
CA THR A 159 6.53 14.28 15.94
C THR A 159 6.08 14.06 14.53
N ARG A 160 4.81 14.37 14.26
CA ARG A 160 4.26 14.35 12.90
C ARG A 160 4.60 15.67 12.22
N ASP A 161 5.15 15.60 11.02
CA ASP A 161 5.15 16.71 10.09
C ASP A 161 3.79 16.70 9.37
N PRO A 162 2.95 17.76 9.49
CA PRO A 162 1.67 17.84 8.78
C PRO A 162 1.82 17.85 7.26
N ASP A 163 2.99 18.26 6.76
CA ASP A 163 3.34 18.30 5.33
C ASP A 163 4.15 17.08 4.89
N ALA A 164 4.29 16.07 5.76
CA ALA A 164 5.05 14.86 5.47
C ALA A 164 4.56 14.18 4.19
N LYS A 165 5.51 13.94 3.29
CA LYS A 165 5.29 13.22 2.03
C LYS A 165 5.42 11.71 2.26
N GLU A 166 5.14 10.95 1.20
CA GLU A 166 5.33 9.51 1.16
C GLU A 166 6.74 9.09 1.60
N ASP A 167 7.76 9.74 1.05
CA ASP A 167 9.15 9.53 1.42
C ASP A 167 9.66 10.66 2.33
N PRO A 168 10.46 10.34 3.37
CA PRO A 168 11.01 11.33 4.27
C PRO A 168 12.01 12.25 3.56
N SER A 169 12.00 13.51 3.94
CA SER A 169 12.99 14.49 3.53
C SER A 169 14.32 14.33 4.31
N ASP A 170 15.40 14.87 3.78
CA ASP A 170 16.71 14.86 4.47
C ASP A 170 16.68 15.62 5.81
N SER A 171 15.83 16.62 5.93
CA SER A 171 15.61 17.36 7.18
C SER A 171 14.94 16.51 8.24
N GLU A 172 13.91 15.72 7.87
CA GLU A 172 13.24 14.78 8.77
C GLU A 172 14.19 13.68 9.22
N ILE A 173 14.95 13.08 8.28
CA ILE A 173 15.96 12.07 8.62
C ILE A 173 16.97 12.62 9.64
N SER A 174 17.48 13.84 9.41
CA SER A 174 18.42 14.49 10.32
C SER A 174 17.79 14.78 11.70
N ALA A 175 16.51 15.14 11.75
CA ALA A 175 15.79 15.36 13.00
C ALA A 175 15.62 14.04 13.77
N TRP A 176 15.25 12.95 13.12
CA TRP A 176 15.12 11.62 13.74
C TRP A 176 16.45 11.10 14.27
N VAL A 177 17.56 11.28 13.54
CA VAL A 177 18.91 10.92 14.00
C VAL A 177 19.28 11.68 15.29
N ARG A 178 18.98 12.99 15.35
CA ARG A 178 19.19 13.75 16.62
C ARG A 178 18.31 13.28 17.76
N GLN A 179 17.03 12.96 17.48
CA GLN A 179 16.10 12.45 18.49
C GLN A 179 16.49 11.05 18.98
N ALA A 180 17.07 10.23 18.13
CA ALA A 180 17.54 8.89 18.46
C ALA A 180 18.58 8.89 19.59
N ALA A 181 19.36 9.96 19.76
CA ALA A 181 20.32 10.08 20.84
C ALA A 181 19.68 9.94 22.24
N ASN A 182 18.39 10.33 22.38
CA ASN A 182 17.66 10.40 23.66
C ASN A 182 16.63 9.26 23.84
N VAL A 183 16.72 8.19 23.05
CA VAL A 183 15.83 7.04 23.16
C VAL A 183 16.62 5.73 23.18
N ASP A 184 15.99 4.64 23.57
CA ASP A 184 16.60 3.31 23.62
C ASP A 184 16.37 2.56 22.30
N THR A 185 15.20 2.75 21.71
CA THR A 185 14.74 2.05 20.51
C THR A 185 14.12 3.03 19.52
N VAL A 186 14.33 2.79 18.25
CA VAL A 186 13.62 3.46 17.14
C VAL A 186 12.70 2.46 16.48
N ILE A 187 11.44 2.80 16.29
CA ILE A 187 10.50 2.08 15.44
C ILE A 187 10.28 2.89 14.18
N PHE A 188 10.66 2.32 13.05
CA PHE A 188 10.49 2.93 11.74
C PHE A 188 9.35 2.26 10.98
N ALA A 189 8.26 2.99 10.75
CA ALA A 189 7.14 2.52 9.95
C ALA A 189 7.43 2.76 8.45
N SER A 190 7.42 1.69 7.67
CA SER A 190 7.80 1.68 6.26
C SER A 190 6.64 1.26 5.36
N TYR A 191 6.52 1.88 4.19
CA TYR A 191 5.59 1.48 3.14
C TYR A 191 6.28 1.55 1.78
N ALA A 192 6.32 0.44 1.04
CA ALA A 192 6.97 0.33 -0.27
C ALA A 192 8.33 1.05 -0.33
N PRO A 193 9.30 0.72 0.55
CA PRO A 193 10.47 1.54 0.77
C PRO A 193 11.32 1.72 -0.49
N GLY A 194 11.56 2.98 -0.84
CA GLY A 194 12.48 3.44 -1.85
C GLY A 194 13.79 3.97 -1.26
N ALA A 195 14.59 4.67 -2.07
CA ALA A 195 15.92 5.15 -1.70
C ALA A 195 15.94 6.01 -0.43
N GLN A 196 14.97 6.91 -0.25
CA GLN A 196 14.92 7.82 0.90
C GLN A 196 14.54 7.11 2.20
N GLN A 197 13.60 6.15 2.16
CA GLN A 197 13.29 5.36 3.35
C GLN A 197 14.48 4.47 3.74
N PHE A 198 15.19 3.89 2.78
CA PHE A 198 16.42 3.15 3.06
C PHE A 198 17.52 4.04 3.64
N LYS A 199 17.69 5.26 3.11
CA LYS A 199 18.62 6.26 3.68
C LYS A 199 18.29 6.57 5.13
N ALA A 200 16.99 6.73 5.45
CA ALA A 200 16.53 6.96 6.81
C ALA A 200 16.84 5.78 7.73
N ILE A 201 16.52 4.56 7.31
CA ILE A 201 16.79 3.34 8.08
C ILE A 201 18.29 3.20 8.34
N ASP A 202 19.12 3.32 7.31
CA ASP A 202 20.57 3.16 7.42
C ASP A 202 21.17 4.25 8.35
N ALA A 203 20.69 5.50 8.27
CA ALA A 203 21.13 6.58 9.15
C ALA A 203 20.74 6.34 10.62
N LEU A 204 19.53 5.79 10.87
CA LEU A 204 19.09 5.44 12.20
C LEU A 204 19.86 4.26 12.77
N VAL A 205 20.14 3.24 11.97
CA VAL A 205 21.01 2.10 12.36
C VAL A 205 22.42 2.57 12.71
N ALA A 206 22.97 3.52 11.95
CA ALA A 206 24.30 4.10 12.21
C ALA A 206 24.39 4.85 13.56
N THR A 207 23.29 5.19 14.21
CA THR A 207 23.28 5.74 15.57
C THR A 207 23.67 4.72 16.64
N GLY A 208 23.76 3.44 16.31
CA GLY A 208 24.00 2.34 17.25
C GLY A 208 22.79 1.99 18.13
N LYS A 209 21.64 2.62 17.91
CA LYS A 209 20.41 2.30 18.62
C LYS A 209 19.75 1.05 18.03
N GLN A 210 18.92 0.40 18.83
CA GLN A 210 18.05 -0.64 18.32
C GLN A 210 17.04 -0.01 17.34
N VAL A 211 16.99 -0.53 16.11
CA VAL A 211 16.03 -0.08 15.08
C VAL A 211 15.15 -1.26 14.70
N ILE A 212 13.85 -1.09 14.88
CA ILE A 212 12.81 -2.04 14.45
C ILE A 212 12.09 -1.45 13.26
N VAL A 213 12.04 -2.17 12.15
CA VAL A 213 11.29 -1.75 10.97
C VAL A 213 9.98 -2.51 10.89
N ILE A 214 8.86 -1.76 10.87
CA ILE A 214 7.53 -2.29 10.63
C ILE A 214 7.15 -1.94 9.18
N ASN A 215 7.18 -2.92 8.29
CA ASN A 215 6.79 -2.70 6.89
C ASN A 215 5.33 -3.10 6.68
N THR A 216 4.52 -2.18 6.18
CA THR A 216 3.09 -2.36 5.93
C THR A 216 2.76 -2.63 4.44
N SER A 217 3.79 -2.92 3.64
CA SER A 217 3.68 -3.29 2.22
C SER A 217 4.34 -4.64 1.93
N LEU A 218 4.63 -4.91 0.67
CA LEU A 218 5.30 -6.14 0.24
C LEU A 218 6.71 -6.25 0.85
N PRO A 219 7.14 -7.43 1.32
CA PRO A 219 8.40 -7.61 2.05
C PRO A 219 9.64 -7.55 1.15
N TYR A 220 9.49 -7.70 -0.17
CA TYR A 220 10.61 -7.86 -1.10
C TYR A 220 11.70 -6.77 -1.02
N PRO A 221 11.39 -5.48 -0.88
CA PRO A 221 12.42 -4.45 -0.76
C PRO A 221 13.31 -4.60 0.49
N LEU A 222 12.79 -5.25 1.55
CA LEU A 222 13.56 -5.48 2.78
C LEU A 222 14.59 -6.61 2.64
N ALA A 223 14.60 -7.36 1.54
CA ALA A 223 15.59 -8.41 1.27
C ALA A 223 17.04 -7.88 1.31
N ARG A 224 17.27 -6.57 1.07
CA ARG A 224 18.60 -5.95 1.24
C ARG A 224 19.17 -6.10 2.65
N TYR A 225 18.34 -6.32 3.66
CA TYR A 225 18.76 -6.51 5.05
C TYR A 225 18.84 -7.99 5.46
N SER A 226 18.56 -8.94 4.56
CA SER A 226 18.56 -10.39 4.87
C SER A 226 19.95 -11.03 4.93
N GLY A 227 21.02 -10.31 4.59
CA GLY A 227 22.38 -10.82 4.42
C GLY A 227 23.30 -10.73 5.63
N GLY A 228 22.83 -10.89 6.86
CA GLY A 228 23.71 -11.07 8.05
C GLY A 228 24.58 -9.84 8.45
N GLY A 229 24.37 -8.69 7.85
CA GLY A 229 25.06 -7.43 8.20
C GLY A 229 24.38 -6.66 9.33
N ALA A 230 25.01 -5.54 9.77
CA ALA A 230 24.42 -4.60 10.71
C ALA A 230 23.25 -3.86 10.05
N GLY A 231 22.07 -4.48 10.03
CA GLY A 231 20.82 -3.91 9.56
C GLY A 231 19.79 -3.83 10.67
N PRO A 232 18.60 -3.26 10.37
CA PRO A 232 17.51 -3.21 11.33
C PRO A 232 17.01 -4.61 11.71
N GLN A 233 16.45 -4.74 12.89
CA GLN A 233 15.85 -5.96 13.42
C GLN A 233 14.36 -6.05 13.07
#